data_83977e83431bcd5a61dc246cc1f464a3
#
_entry.id   83977e83431bcd5a61dc246cc1f464a3
#
_cell.length_a   1.000
_cell.length_b   1.000
_cell.length_c   1.000
_cell.angle_alpha   90.00
_cell.angle_beta   90.00
_cell.angle_gamma   90.00
#
_symmetry.space_group_name_H-M   'P 1'
#
loop_
_entity.id
_entity.type
_entity.pdbx_description
1 polymer ?
#
loop_
_entity_poly.entity_id
_entity_poly.type
_entity_poly.pdbx_seq_one_letter_code
_entity_poly.pdbx_strand_id
1 'polypeptide(L)'
;STCAGNGAHGGCVQLLKDGKMMKQQTMPRRLLCVVCAVVLLVLAVPAAWAAEPDADTAAPVQSLTASEATEMQQADAAVTALTDSADYAAMSAADRKAAALEQLDDLVQQGLVAKGSIYADEENGMVSFSYSCGALGGILLEDPDEENTAADLQLAEPAQQTAQNGTYGTAMLYYAFDDTVNSSRYPNYAYMQSYWTSVGLDTKLDTTVTVADLRRMNNYDLCVLSTHGAYYTYEYGWLWKRTATAPVLLLTEKSTFWNDLRYGMDLLNHRIIKVNGAYAVTAGFFRAAYRSGALKDT
;
A
#
# COMPACT_ATOMS: atom_id res chain seq x y z
N SER A 1 45.21 -31.28 27.68
CA SER A 1 45.28 -32.54 26.95
C SER A 1 44.25 -32.52 25.83
N THR A 2 44.81 -32.35 24.65
CA THR A 2 44.33 -32.79 23.32
C THR A 2 42.85 -33.01 23.09
N CYS A 3 42.24 -32.15 22.31
CA CYS A 3 41.05 -32.42 21.52
C CYS A 3 41.46 -32.57 20.05
N ALA A 4 41.19 -33.73 19.48
CA ALA A 4 41.22 -33.96 18.04
C ALA A 4 39.77 -34.09 17.52
N GLY A 5 39.48 -33.37 16.54
CA GLY A 5 38.69 -33.33 15.33
C GLY A 5 37.38 -34.12 15.20
N ASN A 6 36.43 -33.49 14.68
CA ASN A 6 35.62 -33.65 13.49
C ASN A 6 34.17 -33.19 13.67
N GLY A 7 33.84 -32.22 12.93
CA GLY A 7 32.69 -32.03 12.06
C GLY A 7 31.28 -32.15 12.62
N ALA A 8 30.54 -31.10 12.44
CA ALA A 8 29.12 -30.93 12.21
C ALA A 8 28.38 -30.09 13.29
N HIS A 9 27.91 -28.96 12.84
CA HIS A 9 26.77 -28.18 13.37
C HIS A 9 26.59 -28.11 14.90
N GLY A 10 27.38 -27.30 15.56
CA GLY A 10 27.24 -27.01 16.99
C GLY A 10 26.45 -25.73 17.23
N GLY A 11 25.20 -25.85 17.69
CA GLY A 11 24.50 -24.75 18.32
C GLY A 11 25.18 -24.37 19.62
N CYS A 12 25.46 -23.09 19.81
CA CYS A 12 26.07 -22.57 21.03
C CYS A 12 25.04 -22.63 22.17
N VAL A 13 25.31 -23.41 23.19
CA VAL A 13 24.50 -23.51 24.42
C VAL A 13 25.18 -22.63 25.48
N GLN A 14 24.50 -21.58 25.91
CA GLN A 14 24.94 -20.75 27.03
C GLN A 14 24.29 -21.26 28.33
N LEU A 15 25.09 -21.66 29.28
CA LEU A 15 24.66 -22.09 30.63
C LEU A 15 24.46 -20.86 31.52
N LEU A 16 23.24 -20.65 31.97
CA LEU A 16 22.95 -19.67 33.04
C LEU A 16 23.15 -20.31 34.40
N LYS A 17 23.49 -19.47 35.38
CA LYS A 17 24.00 -19.81 36.71
C LYS A 17 23.07 -20.68 37.59
N ASP A 18 21.87 -20.97 37.14
CA ASP A 18 20.85 -21.72 37.89
C ASP A 18 20.49 -23.08 37.24
N GLY A 19 21.39 -23.61 36.42
CA GLY A 19 21.27 -24.97 35.93
C GLY A 19 20.08 -25.32 35.01
N LYS A 20 19.31 -24.30 34.53
CA LYS A 20 18.25 -24.50 33.56
C LYS A 20 18.76 -24.25 32.14
N MET A 21 18.83 -25.31 31.35
CA MET A 21 19.11 -25.21 29.92
C MET A 21 17.91 -24.58 29.21
N MET A 22 18.07 -23.33 28.76
CA MET A 22 17.16 -22.74 27.78
C MET A 22 17.51 -23.25 26.37
N LYS A 23 16.61 -24.00 25.80
CA LYS A 23 16.68 -24.36 24.39
C LYS A 23 16.44 -23.11 23.58
N GLN A 24 17.47 -22.63 22.87
CA GLN A 24 17.32 -21.54 21.91
C GLN A 24 16.38 -22.00 20.82
N GLN A 25 15.15 -21.50 20.82
CA GLN A 25 14.24 -21.68 19.71
C GLN A 25 14.78 -20.86 18.54
N THR A 26 15.33 -21.55 17.58
CA THR A 26 15.63 -20.93 16.27
C THR A 26 14.31 -20.48 15.67
N MET A 27 14.14 -19.17 15.54
CA MET A 27 13.00 -18.58 14.80
C MET A 27 12.84 -19.34 13.47
N PRO A 28 11.63 -19.78 13.15
CA PRO A 28 11.39 -20.42 11.87
C PRO A 28 11.79 -19.45 10.76
N ARG A 29 12.67 -19.90 9.88
CA ARG A 29 13.21 -19.13 8.74
C ARG A 29 12.14 -18.37 7.93
N ARG A 30 10.88 -18.81 8.02
CA ARG A 30 9.73 -18.19 7.33
C ARG A 30 9.31 -16.86 7.94
N LEU A 31 9.42 -16.64 9.25
CA LEU A 31 9.09 -15.36 9.90
C LEU A 31 10.14 -14.28 9.57
N LEU A 32 11.40 -14.67 9.49
CA LEU A 32 12.48 -13.80 9.03
C LEU A 32 12.29 -13.39 7.55
N CYS A 33 11.71 -14.28 6.72
CA CYS A 33 11.45 -14.00 5.31
C CYS A 33 10.34 -12.97 5.10
N VAL A 34 9.28 -12.91 5.92
CA VAL A 34 8.19 -11.96 5.74
C VAL A 34 8.60 -10.55 6.18
N VAL A 35 9.28 -10.42 7.32
CA VAL A 35 9.81 -9.12 7.77
C VAL A 35 10.97 -8.65 6.88
N CYS A 36 11.85 -9.56 6.44
CA CYS A 36 12.90 -9.24 5.47
C CYS A 36 12.35 -8.99 4.05
N ALA A 37 11.22 -9.59 3.64
CA ALA A 37 10.61 -9.32 2.34
C ALA A 37 10.06 -7.89 2.28
N VAL A 38 9.45 -7.39 3.35
CA VAL A 38 8.97 -6.00 3.41
C VAL A 38 10.15 -5.02 3.45
N VAL A 39 11.22 -5.32 4.20
CA VAL A 39 12.43 -4.47 4.27
C VAL A 39 13.30 -4.62 3.01
N LEU A 40 13.40 -5.81 2.40
CA LEU A 40 14.15 -6.03 1.17
C LEU A 40 13.42 -5.56 -0.08
N LEU A 41 12.08 -5.47 -0.08
CA LEU A 41 11.33 -4.81 -1.14
C LEU A 41 11.65 -3.30 -1.21
N VAL A 42 12.02 -2.68 -0.11
CA VAL A 42 12.50 -1.29 -0.09
C VAL A 42 13.96 -1.18 -0.54
N LEU A 43 14.79 -2.23 -0.36
CA LEU A 43 16.23 -2.19 -0.64
C LEU A 43 16.65 -2.91 -1.94
N ALA A 44 15.85 -3.85 -2.44
CA ALA A 44 16.11 -4.56 -3.69
C ALA A 44 15.25 -4.02 -4.83
N VAL A 45 15.25 -2.70 -5.01
CA VAL A 45 14.70 -2.07 -6.21
C VAL A 45 15.65 -2.41 -7.36
N PRO A 46 15.26 -3.25 -8.33
CA PRO A 46 16.09 -3.46 -9.51
C PRO A 46 16.28 -2.11 -10.20
N ALA A 47 17.44 -1.89 -10.82
CA ALA A 47 17.79 -0.65 -11.54
C ALA A 47 16.76 -0.23 -12.62
N ALA A 48 15.79 -1.08 -12.95
CA ALA A 48 14.63 -0.75 -13.79
C ALA A 48 13.72 0.32 -13.19
N TRP A 49 13.73 0.51 -11.85
CA TRP A 49 12.99 1.59 -11.18
C TRP A 49 13.66 2.97 -11.35
N ALA A 50 14.91 2.99 -11.78
CA ALA A 50 15.66 4.23 -12.07
C ALA A 50 15.21 4.90 -13.39
N ALA A 51 14.30 4.30 -14.13
CA ALA A 51 13.86 4.77 -15.45
C ALA A 51 12.37 5.18 -15.48
N GLU A 52 11.73 5.47 -14.33
CA GLU A 52 10.57 6.36 -14.42
C GLU A 52 11.09 7.68 -15.04
N PRO A 53 10.52 8.13 -16.15
CA PRO A 53 10.86 9.44 -16.67
C PRO A 53 10.64 10.41 -15.51
N ASP A 54 11.69 11.17 -15.16
CA ASP A 54 11.58 12.25 -14.20
C ASP A 54 10.44 13.15 -14.66
N ALA A 55 9.23 12.94 -14.10
CA ALA A 55 8.08 13.81 -14.32
C ALA A 55 8.37 15.24 -13.78
N ASP A 56 9.54 15.44 -13.20
CA ASP A 56 10.06 16.72 -12.69
C ASP A 56 10.77 17.57 -13.74
N THR A 57 10.85 17.18 -15.01
CA THR A 57 11.21 18.12 -16.06
C THR A 57 10.02 19.04 -16.30
N ALA A 58 9.96 20.08 -15.47
CA ALA A 58 9.26 21.38 -15.62
C ALA A 58 8.19 21.47 -16.74
N ALA A 59 7.19 20.58 -16.71
CA ALA A 59 5.91 20.91 -17.31
C ALA A 59 5.29 22.06 -16.46
N PRO A 60 4.64 23.03 -17.09
CA PRO A 60 3.98 24.11 -16.33
C PRO A 60 3.07 23.47 -15.29
N VAL A 61 3.13 23.98 -14.06
CA VAL A 61 2.34 23.53 -12.93
C VAL A 61 0.86 23.69 -13.28
N GLN A 62 0.26 22.67 -13.84
CA GLN A 62 -1.15 22.64 -14.20
C GLN A 62 -1.91 22.13 -12.98
N SER A 63 -2.75 22.99 -12.41
CA SER A 63 -3.66 22.60 -11.35
C SER A 63 -4.94 22.02 -11.95
N LEU A 64 -5.52 21.02 -11.31
CA LEU A 64 -6.81 20.47 -11.70
C LEU A 64 -7.90 21.54 -11.60
N THR A 65 -8.68 21.70 -12.65
CA THR A 65 -9.81 22.66 -12.65
C THR A 65 -11.05 22.04 -12.01
N ALA A 66 -12.01 22.89 -11.60
CA ALA A 66 -13.26 22.41 -11.04
C ALA A 66 -14.09 21.59 -12.05
N SER A 67 -14.01 21.88 -13.36
CA SER A 67 -14.66 21.08 -14.39
C SER A 67 -14.06 19.67 -14.46
N GLU A 68 -12.73 19.58 -14.55
CA GLU A 68 -12.01 18.32 -14.57
C GLU A 68 -12.27 17.46 -13.32
N ALA A 69 -12.29 18.11 -12.14
CA ALA A 69 -12.64 17.40 -10.90
C ALA A 69 -14.09 16.88 -10.92
N THR A 70 -15.02 17.62 -11.50
CA THR A 70 -16.41 17.18 -11.67
C THR A 70 -16.50 15.98 -12.63
N GLU A 71 -15.81 16.05 -13.76
CA GLU A 71 -15.75 14.97 -14.75
C GLU A 71 -15.14 13.67 -14.15
N MET A 72 -14.06 13.83 -13.38
CA MET A 72 -13.48 12.71 -12.64
C MET A 72 -14.46 12.09 -11.64
N GLN A 73 -15.21 12.91 -10.89
CA GLN A 73 -16.22 12.41 -9.94
C GLN A 73 -17.39 11.69 -10.65
N GLN A 74 -17.76 12.12 -11.86
CA GLN A 74 -18.78 11.42 -12.65
C GLN A 74 -18.28 10.04 -13.09
N ALA A 75 -17.03 9.96 -13.56
CA ALA A 75 -16.42 8.68 -13.91
C ALA A 75 -16.28 7.75 -12.69
N ASP A 76 -15.82 8.29 -11.55
CA ASP A 76 -15.71 7.51 -10.29
C ASP A 76 -17.05 6.97 -9.82
N ALA A 77 -18.10 7.79 -9.89
CA ALA A 77 -19.43 7.34 -9.49
C ALA A 77 -19.91 6.16 -10.35
N ALA A 78 -19.60 6.16 -11.65
CA ALA A 78 -19.94 5.06 -12.53
C ALA A 78 -19.09 3.81 -12.25
N VAL A 79 -17.79 3.99 -12.02
CA VAL A 79 -16.88 2.88 -11.63
C VAL A 79 -17.31 2.28 -10.29
N THR A 80 -17.54 3.11 -9.27
CA THR A 80 -17.97 2.66 -7.94
C THR A 80 -19.32 1.95 -8.00
N ALA A 81 -20.28 2.47 -8.79
CA ALA A 81 -21.58 1.81 -8.96
C ALA A 81 -21.44 0.40 -9.59
N LEU A 82 -20.46 0.20 -10.47
CA LEU A 82 -20.15 -1.12 -11.00
C LEU A 82 -19.51 -2.00 -9.91
N THR A 83 -18.40 -1.54 -9.32
CA THR A 83 -17.55 -2.36 -8.42
C THR A 83 -18.22 -2.69 -7.09
N ASP A 84 -19.09 -1.82 -6.57
CA ASP A 84 -19.83 -2.04 -5.33
C ASP A 84 -21.13 -2.87 -5.56
N SER A 85 -21.43 -3.26 -6.80
CA SER A 85 -22.62 -4.05 -7.07
C SER A 85 -22.45 -5.50 -6.62
N ALA A 86 -23.51 -6.08 -6.08
CA ALA A 86 -23.53 -7.50 -5.70
C ALA A 86 -23.27 -8.43 -6.91
N ASP A 87 -23.73 -8.01 -8.10
CA ASP A 87 -23.52 -8.76 -9.33
C ASP A 87 -22.04 -8.79 -9.69
N TYR A 88 -21.33 -7.66 -9.63
CA TYR A 88 -19.90 -7.60 -9.89
C TYR A 88 -19.11 -8.45 -8.88
N ALA A 89 -19.44 -8.39 -7.62
CA ALA A 89 -18.80 -9.20 -6.58
C ALA A 89 -18.96 -10.72 -6.83
N ALA A 90 -20.08 -11.14 -7.45
CA ALA A 90 -20.35 -12.54 -7.78
C ALA A 90 -19.72 -13.01 -9.10
N MET A 91 -19.17 -12.10 -9.91
CA MET A 91 -18.56 -12.42 -11.20
C MET A 91 -17.20 -13.11 -11.05
N SER A 92 -16.84 -13.92 -12.05
CA SER A 92 -15.46 -14.37 -12.22
C SER A 92 -14.54 -13.20 -12.60
N ALA A 93 -13.23 -13.33 -12.40
CA ALA A 93 -12.24 -12.29 -12.81
C ALA A 93 -12.35 -11.95 -14.31
N ALA A 94 -12.63 -12.94 -15.16
CA ALA A 94 -12.84 -12.72 -16.59
C ALA A 94 -14.10 -11.91 -16.88
N ASP A 95 -15.19 -12.17 -16.17
CA ASP A 95 -16.46 -11.43 -16.32
C ASP A 95 -16.34 -10.03 -15.73
N ARG A 96 -15.68 -9.87 -14.59
CA ARG A 96 -15.34 -8.55 -14.00
C ARG A 96 -14.54 -7.70 -14.99
N LYS A 97 -13.54 -8.30 -15.65
CA LYS A 97 -12.77 -7.62 -16.69
C LYS A 97 -13.64 -7.17 -17.84
N ALA A 98 -14.52 -8.05 -18.35
CA ALA A 98 -15.43 -7.71 -19.45
C ALA A 98 -16.35 -6.54 -19.05
N ALA A 99 -16.96 -6.59 -17.88
CA ALA A 99 -17.80 -5.52 -17.34
C ALA A 99 -17.04 -4.21 -17.13
N ALA A 100 -15.81 -4.26 -16.60
CA ALA A 100 -14.96 -3.09 -16.43
C ALA A 100 -14.61 -2.43 -17.77
N LEU A 101 -14.27 -3.22 -18.80
CA LEU A 101 -13.96 -2.71 -20.13
C LEU A 101 -15.20 -2.08 -20.79
N GLU A 102 -16.37 -2.70 -20.69
CA GLU A 102 -17.64 -2.15 -21.19
C GLU A 102 -17.94 -0.79 -20.52
N GLN A 103 -17.85 -0.73 -19.18
CA GLN A 103 -18.06 0.51 -18.43
C GLN A 103 -17.07 1.61 -18.87
N LEU A 104 -15.79 1.27 -19.04
CA LEU A 104 -14.77 2.24 -19.44
C LEU A 104 -14.96 2.71 -20.88
N ASP A 105 -15.42 1.83 -21.79
CA ASP A 105 -15.75 2.21 -23.18
C ASP A 105 -16.93 3.21 -23.21
N ASP A 106 -17.93 3.02 -22.36
CA ASP A 106 -19.02 3.99 -22.19
C ASP A 106 -18.52 5.35 -21.66
N LEU A 107 -17.60 5.33 -20.71
CA LEU A 107 -16.98 6.56 -20.18
C LEU A 107 -16.10 7.27 -21.23
N VAL A 108 -15.44 6.52 -22.12
CA VAL A 108 -14.74 7.09 -23.28
C VAL A 108 -15.70 7.78 -24.24
N GLN A 109 -16.86 7.17 -24.51
CA GLN A 109 -17.89 7.79 -25.37
C GLN A 109 -18.47 9.07 -24.75
N GLN A 110 -18.55 9.14 -23.42
CA GLN A 110 -18.96 10.33 -22.69
C GLN A 110 -17.85 11.40 -22.58
N GLY A 111 -16.61 11.08 -23.00
CA GLY A 111 -15.47 11.98 -22.91
C GLY A 111 -14.87 12.11 -21.51
N LEU A 112 -15.25 11.25 -20.58
CA LEU A 112 -14.75 11.24 -19.18
C LEU A 112 -13.44 10.47 -19.03
N VAL A 113 -13.20 9.48 -19.90
CA VAL A 113 -11.97 8.69 -19.99
C VAL A 113 -11.29 8.96 -21.32
N ALA A 114 -9.97 9.07 -21.32
CA ALA A 114 -9.18 9.38 -22.49
C ALA A 114 -9.19 8.20 -23.47
N LYS A 115 -9.46 8.48 -24.74
CA LYS A 115 -9.48 7.45 -25.78
C LYS A 115 -8.13 6.77 -25.94
N GLY A 116 -8.12 5.43 -25.88
CA GLY A 116 -6.93 4.61 -26.06
C GLY A 116 -5.99 4.59 -24.86
N SER A 117 -6.50 4.97 -23.67
CA SER A 117 -5.76 4.90 -22.40
C SER A 117 -6.07 3.63 -21.59
N ILE A 118 -7.07 2.85 -22.01
CA ILE A 118 -7.49 1.65 -21.27
C ILE A 118 -6.46 0.54 -21.50
N TYR A 119 -5.96 -0.02 -20.41
CA TYR A 119 -5.05 -1.16 -20.43
C TYR A 119 -5.49 -2.20 -19.41
N ALA A 120 -5.74 -3.42 -19.88
CA ALA A 120 -6.11 -4.55 -19.01
C ALA A 120 -4.86 -5.38 -18.71
N ASP A 121 -4.46 -5.38 -17.44
CA ASP A 121 -3.35 -6.17 -16.92
C ASP A 121 -3.92 -7.40 -16.19
N GLU A 122 -3.98 -8.51 -16.92
CA GLU A 122 -4.50 -9.77 -16.35
C GLU A 122 -3.56 -10.39 -15.31
N GLU A 123 -2.25 -10.17 -15.46
CA GLU A 123 -1.25 -10.70 -14.55
C GLU A 123 -1.34 -10.05 -13.16
N ASN A 124 -1.65 -8.74 -13.15
CA ASN A 124 -1.76 -7.96 -11.91
C ASN A 124 -3.22 -7.69 -11.50
N GLY A 125 -4.20 -8.31 -12.16
CA GLY A 125 -5.60 -8.22 -11.77
C GLY A 125 -6.19 -6.80 -11.81
N MET A 126 -5.75 -5.94 -12.75
CA MET A 126 -6.19 -4.55 -12.81
C MET A 126 -6.51 -4.10 -14.24
N VAL A 127 -7.54 -3.29 -14.40
CA VAL A 127 -7.77 -2.48 -15.60
C VAL A 127 -7.43 -1.03 -15.28
N SER A 128 -6.38 -0.50 -15.92
CA SER A 128 -5.95 0.88 -15.78
C SER A 128 -6.48 1.77 -16.90
N PHE A 129 -6.68 3.04 -16.62
CA PHE A 129 -7.12 4.04 -17.58
C PHE A 129 -6.65 5.44 -17.19
N SER A 130 -6.80 6.40 -18.09
CA SER A 130 -6.59 7.82 -17.77
C SER A 130 -7.92 8.57 -17.91
N TYR A 131 -8.22 9.42 -16.94
CA TYR A 131 -9.30 10.41 -17.09
C TYR A 131 -8.98 11.39 -18.22
N SER A 132 -10.00 12.07 -18.73
CA SER A 132 -9.86 13.11 -19.79
C SER A 132 -8.80 14.17 -19.45
N CYS A 133 -8.64 14.52 -18.20
CA CYS A 133 -7.64 15.47 -17.69
C CYS A 133 -6.21 14.92 -17.61
N GLY A 134 -6.03 13.61 -17.80
CA GLY A 134 -4.72 12.93 -17.72
C GLY A 134 -4.39 12.32 -16.35
N ALA A 135 -5.19 12.52 -15.31
CA ALA A 135 -5.05 11.78 -14.07
C ALA A 135 -5.28 10.27 -14.31
N LEU A 136 -4.68 9.42 -13.48
CA LEU A 136 -4.77 7.97 -13.64
C LEU A 136 -5.87 7.37 -12.77
N GLY A 137 -6.58 6.36 -13.31
CA GLY A 137 -7.59 5.58 -12.63
C GLY A 137 -7.40 4.09 -12.86
N GLY A 138 -7.92 3.25 -11.95
CA GLY A 138 -7.86 1.79 -12.06
C GLY A 138 -9.08 1.11 -11.48
N ILE A 139 -9.37 -0.08 -11.98
CA ILE A 139 -10.40 -0.99 -11.48
C ILE A 139 -9.71 -2.30 -11.12
N LEU A 140 -9.81 -2.72 -9.86
CA LEU A 140 -9.36 -4.04 -9.43
C LEU A 140 -10.36 -5.11 -9.91
N LEU A 141 -9.82 -6.17 -10.49
CA LEU A 141 -10.60 -7.32 -11.01
C LEU A 141 -10.77 -8.41 -9.96
N GLU A 142 -9.90 -8.42 -8.97
CA GLU A 142 -9.92 -9.37 -7.85
C GLU A 142 -10.12 -8.59 -6.55
N ASP A 143 -10.83 -9.21 -5.63
CA ASP A 143 -10.87 -8.69 -4.27
C ASP A 143 -9.49 -8.92 -3.65
N PRO A 144 -8.74 -7.87 -3.30
CA PRO A 144 -7.44 -8.02 -2.69
C PRO A 144 -7.48 -8.80 -1.38
N ASP A 145 -8.68 -9.00 -0.84
CA ASP A 145 -8.94 -9.73 0.38
C ASP A 145 -9.18 -11.24 0.16
N GLU A 146 -9.46 -11.72 -1.05
CA GLU A 146 -9.77 -13.14 -1.28
C GLU A 146 -8.55 -14.06 -1.08
N GLU A 147 -7.34 -13.61 -1.37
CA GLU A 147 -6.12 -14.44 -1.25
C GLU A 147 -5.52 -14.48 0.16
N ASN A 148 -5.82 -13.52 1.02
CA ASN A 148 -5.29 -13.45 2.37
C ASN A 148 -6.20 -14.14 3.39
N THR A 149 -6.53 -15.42 3.20
CA THR A 149 -6.87 -16.24 4.36
C THR A 149 -5.63 -16.29 5.24
N ALA A 150 -5.61 -15.46 6.28
CA ALA A 150 -4.53 -15.41 7.25
C ALA A 150 -4.26 -16.82 7.75
N ALA A 151 -3.17 -17.41 7.26
CA ALA A 151 -2.62 -18.58 7.92
C ALA A 151 -2.44 -18.18 9.38
N ASP A 152 -3.07 -18.92 10.28
CA ASP A 152 -3.09 -18.73 11.73
C ASP A 152 -1.72 -18.27 12.27
N LEU A 153 -1.46 -16.96 12.23
CA LEU A 153 -0.41 -16.33 13.01
C LEU A 153 -0.94 -16.25 14.45
N GLN A 154 -0.99 -17.37 15.13
CA GLN A 154 -1.11 -17.37 16.57
C GLN A 154 0.18 -16.74 17.12
N LEU A 155 0.16 -15.41 17.26
CA LEU A 155 1.17 -14.75 18.06
C LEU A 155 0.96 -15.21 19.50
N ALA A 156 1.99 -15.81 20.07
CA ALA A 156 2.01 -16.14 21.50
C ALA A 156 1.71 -14.84 22.29
N GLU A 157 0.81 -14.94 23.27
CA GLU A 157 0.58 -13.80 24.18
C GLU A 157 1.92 -13.34 24.75
N PRO A 158 2.21 -12.02 24.77
CA PRO A 158 3.46 -11.53 25.32
C PRO A 158 3.50 -11.90 26.80
N ALA A 159 4.65 -12.35 27.23
CA ALA A 159 4.94 -12.35 28.64
C ALA A 159 4.71 -10.91 29.16
N GLN A 160 3.88 -10.76 30.22
CA GLN A 160 3.62 -9.47 30.84
C GLN A 160 4.96 -8.81 31.18
N GLN A 161 5.37 -7.87 30.35
CA GLN A 161 6.52 -7.04 30.66
C GLN A 161 6.02 -5.94 31.61
N THR A 162 6.71 -5.76 32.72
CA THR A 162 6.46 -4.65 33.62
C THR A 162 6.64 -3.36 32.85
N ALA A 163 5.58 -2.53 32.81
CA ALA A 163 5.62 -1.23 32.16
C ALA A 163 6.86 -0.47 32.64
N GLN A 164 7.73 -0.09 31.73
CA GLN A 164 8.86 0.76 32.05
C GLN A 164 8.31 2.18 32.22
N ASN A 165 8.66 2.83 33.33
CA ASN A 165 8.24 4.19 33.64
C ASN A 165 8.95 5.17 32.70
N GLY A 166 8.30 5.58 31.63
CA GLY A 166 8.80 6.59 30.68
C GLY A 166 8.19 6.43 29.29
N THR A 167 8.04 7.54 28.56
CA THR A 167 7.67 7.54 27.15
C THR A 167 8.95 7.55 26.33
N TYR A 168 9.17 6.51 25.54
CA TYR A 168 10.38 6.35 24.71
C TYR A 168 10.23 6.94 23.30
N GLY A 169 9.06 7.44 22.95
CA GLY A 169 8.76 8.01 21.64
C GLY A 169 7.29 7.84 21.28
N THR A 170 6.99 8.17 20.07
CA THR A 170 5.64 8.13 19.49
C THR A 170 5.56 7.08 18.39
N ALA A 171 4.48 6.32 18.33
CA ALA A 171 4.25 5.34 17.29
C ALA A 171 2.87 5.49 16.66
N MET A 172 2.80 5.28 15.34
CA MET A 172 1.55 5.29 14.58
C MET A 172 1.39 3.97 13.83
N LEU A 173 0.26 3.32 14.04
CA LEU A 173 -0.22 2.19 13.25
C LEU A 173 -1.29 2.70 12.29
N TYR A 174 -0.97 2.72 11.01
CA TYR A 174 -1.93 2.99 9.95
C TYR A 174 -2.50 1.67 9.45
N TYR A 175 -3.81 1.49 9.62
CA TYR A 175 -4.54 0.30 9.21
C TYR A 175 -5.52 0.68 8.10
N ALA A 176 -5.09 0.56 6.85
CA ALA A 176 -5.83 1.00 5.67
C ALA A 176 -6.60 -0.17 5.01
N PHE A 177 -7.52 -0.77 5.76
CA PHE A 177 -8.43 -1.80 5.28
C PHE A 177 -9.87 -1.39 5.56
N ASP A 178 -10.81 -1.82 4.73
CA ASP A 178 -12.23 -1.50 4.87
C ASP A 178 -12.95 -2.38 5.90
N ASP A 179 -12.24 -3.30 6.57
CA ASP A 179 -12.78 -4.21 7.55
C ASP A 179 -12.59 -3.72 9.00
N THR A 180 -13.11 -4.48 9.95
CA THR A 180 -12.94 -4.19 11.37
C THR A 180 -11.54 -4.54 11.83
N VAL A 181 -10.89 -3.62 12.54
CA VAL A 181 -9.58 -3.87 13.19
C VAL A 181 -9.65 -5.14 14.02
N ASN A 182 -8.64 -6.00 13.87
CA ASN A 182 -8.60 -7.35 14.43
C ASN A 182 -9.75 -8.26 13.96
N SER A 183 -10.19 -8.09 12.74
CA SER A 183 -10.96 -9.12 12.06
C SER A 183 -10.18 -10.45 12.06
N SER A 184 -10.85 -11.55 11.73
CA SER A 184 -10.17 -12.85 11.58
C SER A 184 -9.04 -12.81 10.53
N ARG A 185 -9.07 -11.85 9.61
CA ARG A 185 -8.05 -11.62 8.60
C ARG A 185 -6.80 -10.94 9.15
N TYR A 186 -6.97 -9.94 10.03
CA TYR A 186 -5.87 -9.08 10.52
C TYR A 186 -5.92 -8.95 12.05
N PRO A 187 -5.69 -10.05 12.80
CA PRO A 187 -6.06 -10.12 14.22
C PRO A 187 -5.15 -9.36 15.18
N ASN A 188 -4.05 -8.76 14.72
CA ASN A 188 -2.93 -8.45 15.62
C ASN A 188 -2.67 -6.96 15.85
N TYR A 189 -3.45 -6.02 15.29
CA TYR A 189 -3.14 -4.60 15.38
C TYR A 189 -3.44 -3.97 16.73
N ALA A 190 -4.56 -4.31 17.37
CA ALA A 190 -4.83 -3.85 18.74
C ALA A 190 -3.84 -4.45 19.74
N TYR A 191 -3.40 -5.69 19.50
CA TYR A 191 -2.35 -6.32 20.26
C TYR A 191 -1.03 -5.55 20.11
N MET A 192 -0.62 -5.24 18.89
CA MET A 192 0.58 -4.47 18.59
C MET A 192 0.54 -3.09 19.26
N GLN A 193 -0.60 -2.39 19.19
CA GLN A 193 -0.82 -1.13 19.88
C GLN A 193 -0.63 -1.27 21.41
N SER A 194 -1.28 -2.28 22.00
CA SER A 194 -1.20 -2.54 23.44
C SER A 194 0.23 -2.89 23.87
N TYR A 195 0.92 -3.72 23.10
CA TYR A 195 2.29 -4.12 23.37
C TYR A 195 3.24 -2.91 23.32
N TRP A 196 3.20 -2.09 22.28
CA TRP A 196 4.05 -0.92 22.15
C TRP A 196 3.79 0.12 23.25
N THR A 197 2.52 0.30 23.62
CA THR A 197 2.16 1.16 24.75
C THR A 197 2.75 0.59 26.06
N SER A 198 2.72 -0.72 26.25
CA SER A 198 3.26 -1.36 27.45
C SER A 198 4.79 -1.23 27.59
N VAL A 199 5.49 -1.12 26.47
CA VAL A 199 6.95 -0.89 26.45
C VAL A 199 7.33 0.59 26.42
N GLY A 200 6.36 1.51 26.55
CA GLY A 200 6.60 2.94 26.78
C GLY A 200 6.53 3.81 25.51
N LEU A 201 5.96 3.31 24.39
CA LEU A 201 5.67 4.14 23.23
C LEU A 201 4.27 4.77 23.37
N ASP A 202 4.15 6.07 23.07
CA ASP A 202 2.83 6.71 22.85
C ASP A 202 2.29 6.25 21.50
N THR A 203 1.46 5.19 21.51
CA THR A 203 1.02 4.49 20.31
C THR A 203 -0.40 4.85 19.95
N LYS A 204 -0.60 5.24 18.68
CA LYS A 204 -1.91 5.49 18.08
C LYS A 204 -2.21 4.48 16.99
N LEU A 205 -3.49 4.18 16.80
CA LEU A 205 -4.01 3.37 15.71
C LEU A 205 -4.98 4.23 14.91
N ASP A 206 -4.72 4.35 13.61
CA ASP A 206 -5.57 5.06 12.67
C ASP A 206 -6.11 4.08 11.62
N THR A 207 -7.42 4.02 11.51
CA THR A 207 -8.15 3.13 10.58
C THR A 207 -8.76 3.88 9.40
N THR A 208 -8.59 5.20 9.35
CA THR A 208 -9.09 6.05 8.26
C THR A 208 -7.91 6.75 7.58
N VAL A 209 -7.03 5.93 7.01
CA VAL A 209 -5.75 6.40 6.47
C VAL A 209 -5.97 7.25 5.22
N THR A 210 -5.56 8.51 5.30
CA THR A 210 -5.68 9.49 4.22
C THR A 210 -4.32 9.86 3.63
N VAL A 211 -4.33 10.45 2.44
CA VAL A 211 -3.14 11.08 1.83
C VAL A 211 -2.49 12.10 2.78
N ALA A 212 -3.31 12.84 3.52
CA ALA A 212 -2.83 13.84 4.48
C ALA A 212 -2.12 13.20 5.68
N ASP A 213 -2.50 11.99 6.09
CA ASP A 213 -1.86 11.26 7.17
C ASP A 213 -0.48 10.77 6.74
N LEU A 214 -0.37 10.26 5.52
CA LEU A 214 0.93 9.83 4.97
C LEU A 214 1.92 11.01 4.86
N ARG A 215 1.45 12.23 4.57
CA ARG A 215 2.30 13.43 4.56
C ARG A 215 2.78 13.86 5.96
N ARG A 216 2.21 13.29 7.02
CA ARG A 216 2.53 13.61 8.42
C ARG A 216 3.23 12.46 9.16
N MET A 217 3.68 11.43 8.43
CA MET A 217 4.35 10.28 9.04
C MET A 217 5.56 10.66 9.90
N ASN A 218 6.30 11.72 9.53
CA ASN A 218 7.44 12.20 10.35
C ASN A 218 7.05 12.91 11.65
N ASN A 219 5.78 12.99 12.00
CA ASN A 219 5.37 13.40 13.34
C ASN A 219 5.52 12.26 14.37
N TYR A 220 5.90 11.07 13.93
CA TYR A 220 6.05 9.88 14.74
C TYR A 220 7.45 9.31 14.57
N ASP A 221 7.99 8.75 15.65
CA ASP A 221 9.30 8.09 15.64
C ASP A 221 9.24 6.72 14.98
N LEU A 222 8.07 6.08 15.02
CA LEU A 222 7.80 4.79 14.38
C LEU A 222 6.46 4.83 13.67
N CYS A 223 6.45 4.46 12.38
CA CYS A 223 5.23 4.29 11.61
C CYS A 223 5.16 2.88 11.00
N VAL A 224 4.02 2.22 11.14
CA VAL A 224 3.68 1.01 10.40
C VAL A 224 2.46 1.31 9.56
N LEU A 225 2.59 1.12 8.25
CA LEU A 225 1.49 1.20 7.32
C LEU A 225 1.10 -0.20 6.87
N SER A 226 -0.11 -0.59 7.21
CA SER A 226 -0.73 -1.83 6.79
C SER A 226 -1.83 -1.52 5.81
N THR A 227 -1.68 -1.97 4.58
CA THR A 227 -2.58 -1.64 3.48
C THR A 227 -2.50 -2.71 2.39
N HIS A 228 -3.53 -2.79 1.56
CA HIS A 228 -3.44 -3.54 0.32
C HIS A 228 -2.47 -2.87 -0.65
N GLY A 229 -1.64 -3.69 -1.27
CA GLY A 229 -0.82 -3.30 -2.39
C GLY A 229 -1.41 -3.83 -3.69
N ALA A 230 -1.29 -3.06 -4.77
CA ALA A 230 -1.61 -3.49 -6.11
C ALA A 230 -0.50 -3.06 -7.07
N TYR A 231 -0.48 -3.65 -8.25
CA TYR A 231 0.40 -3.21 -9.34
C TYR A 231 -0.43 -2.46 -10.38
N TYR A 232 -0.03 -1.23 -10.64
CA TYR A 232 -0.65 -0.37 -11.63
C TYR A 232 0.19 -0.32 -12.89
N THR A 233 -0.33 -0.84 -14.00
CA THR A 233 0.34 -0.82 -15.31
C THR A 233 -0.32 0.23 -16.19
N TYR A 234 0.47 1.10 -16.79
CA TYR A 234 -0.01 2.15 -17.69
C TYR A 234 0.88 2.28 -18.92
N GLU A 235 0.31 2.75 -20.00
CA GLU A 235 1.03 3.06 -21.23
C GLU A 235 1.51 4.52 -21.22
N TYR A 236 2.74 4.74 -21.65
CA TYR A 236 3.31 6.07 -21.83
C TYR A 236 4.10 6.16 -23.13
N GLY A 237 4.36 7.39 -23.59
CA GLY A 237 5.07 7.67 -24.83
C GLY A 237 4.12 7.95 -26.01
N TRP A 238 4.51 8.94 -26.84
CA TRP A 238 3.69 9.41 -27.95
C TRP A 238 3.88 8.61 -29.24
N LEU A 239 5.13 8.37 -29.65
CA LEU A 239 5.44 7.65 -30.91
C LEU A 239 5.64 6.15 -30.68
N TRP A 240 6.19 5.78 -29.54
CA TRP A 240 6.48 4.42 -29.15
C TRP A 240 5.82 4.18 -27.80
N LYS A 241 4.65 3.58 -27.82
CA LYS A 241 3.97 3.19 -26.59
C LYS A 241 4.81 2.18 -25.83
N ARG A 242 5.05 2.45 -24.58
CA ARG A 242 5.72 1.58 -23.62
C ARG A 242 4.81 1.40 -22.43
N THR A 243 4.86 0.24 -21.82
CA THR A 243 4.19 -0.04 -20.55
C THR A 243 5.16 0.17 -19.40
N ALA A 244 4.66 0.71 -18.29
CA ALA A 244 5.33 0.74 -17.02
C ALA A 244 4.40 0.21 -15.94
N THR A 245 4.93 -0.61 -15.05
CA THR A 245 4.19 -1.15 -13.92
C THR A 245 4.79 -0.57 -12.64
N ALA A 246 3.97 -0.01 -11.79
CA ALA A 246 4.36 0.58 -10.52
C ALA A 246 3.52 -0.01 -9.38
N PRO A 247 4.11 -0.36 -8.24
CA PRO A 247 3.34 -0.72 -7.06
C PRO A 247 2.63 0.51 -6.52
N VAL A 248 1.43 0.31 -6.06
CA VAL A 248 0.60 1.31 -5.42
C VAL A 248 0.10 0.81 -4.08
N LEU A 249 -0.06 1.70 -3.12
CA LEU A 249 -0.61 1.42 -1.80
C LEU A 249 -2.01 2.01 -1.73
N LEU A 250 -3.00 1.16 -1.52
CA LEU A 250 -4.40 1.55 -1.45
C LEU A 250 -4.68 2.23 -0.10
N LEU A 251 -5.51 3.26 -0.09
CA LEU A 251 -5.92 3.96 1.12
C LEU A 251 -7.42 3.79 1.34
N THR A 252 -7.87 4.01 2.56
CA THR A 252 -9.31 4.01 2.87
C THR A 252 -9.98 5.33 2.47
N GLU A 253 -9.21 6.36 2.13
CA GLU A 253 -9.75 7.66 1.72
C GLU A 253 -10.47 7.56 0.38
N LYS A 254 -11.80 7.71 0.42
CA LYS A 254 -12.61 7.77 -0.81
C LYS A 254 -12.40 9.11 -1.52
N SER A 255 -12.48 9.07 -2.85
CA SER A 255 -12.37 10.26 -3.66
C SER A 255 -13.58 11.17 -3.47
N THR A 256 -13.33 12.47 -3.41
CA THR A 256 -14.36 13.49 -3.36
C THR A 256 -13.92 14.70 -4.20
N PHE A 257 -14.87 15.46 -4.71
CA PHE A 257 -14.59 16.68 -5.47
C PHE A 257 -13.57 17.61 -4.78
N TRP A 258 -13.72 17.84 -3.47
CA TRP A 258 -12.83 18.72 -2.72
C TRP A 258 -11.43 18.12 -2.54
N ASN A 259 -11.34 16.82 -2.35
CA ASN A 259 -10.06 16.14 -2.24
C ASN A 259 -9.38 16.04 -3.60
N ASP A 260 -10.12 15.84 -4.70
CA ASP A 260 -9.56 15.88 -6.05
C ASP A 260 -8.92 17.24 -6.34
N LEU A 261 -9.61 18.34 -6.03
CA LEU A 261 -9.02 19.67 -6.16
C LEU A 261 -7.80 19.86 -5.26
N ARG A 262 -7.86 19.36 -4.02
CA ARG A 262 -6.75 19.45 -3.06
C ARG A 262 -5.52 18.67 -3.49
N TYR A 263 -5.73 17.51 -4.08
CA TYR A 263 -4.66 16.60 -4.53
C TYR A 263 -4.38 16.75 -6.03
N GLY A 264 -4.99 17.69 -6.71
CA GLY A 264 -4.96 17.82 -8.16
C GLY A 264 -3.56 17.80 -8.77
N MET A 265 -2.59 18.46 -8.14
CA MET A 265 -1.19 18.42 -8.55
C MET A 265 -0.58 17.00 -8.48
N ASP A 266 -0.87 16.26 -7.43
CA ASP A 266 -0.34 14.91 -7.26
C ASP A 266 -1.06 13.90 -8.17
N LEU A 267 -2.35 14.12 -8.44
CA LEU A 267 -3.13 13.34 -9.41
C LEU A 267 -2.59 13.53 -10.82
N LEU A 268 -2.37 14.78 -11.26
CA LEU A 268 -1.82 15.07 -12.59
C LEU A 268 -0.35 14.66 -12.76
N ASN A 269 0.42 14.58 -11.68
CA ASN A 269 1.79 14.09 -11.66
C ASN A 269 1.89 12.59 -11.38
N HIS A 270 0.78 11.87 -11.38
CA HIS A 270 0.72 10.42 -11.17
C HIS A 270 1.35 9.94 -9.84
N ARG A 271 1.39 10.83 -8.84
CA ARG A 271 1.84 10.50 -7.47
C ARG A 271 0.73 9.87 -6.65
N ILE A 272 -0.50 10.26 -6.96
CA ILE A 272 -1.74 9.69 -6.47
C ILE A 272 -2.52 9.20 -7.69
N ILE A 273 -3.14 8.06 -7.57
CA ILE A 273 -4.07 7.50 -8.54
C ILE A 273 -5.39 7.17 -7.85
N LYS A 274 -6.43 6.90 -8.61
CA LYS A 274 -7.74 6.52 -8.07
C LYS A 274 -8.03 5.07 -8.44
N VAL A 275 -8.34 4.24 -7.46
CA VAL A 275 -8.63 2.80 -7.64
C VAL A 275 -9.96 2.51 -6.96
N ASN A 276 -10.95 2.00 -7.70
CA ASN A 276 -12.30 1.72 -7.21
C ASN A 276 -12.91 2.90 -6.41
N GLY A 277 -12.68 4.14 -6.86
CA GLY A 277 -13.19 5.34 -6.19
C GLY A 277 -12.48 5.72 -4.89
N ALA A 278 -11.36 5.10 -4.53
CA ALA A 278 -10.51 5.49 -3.42
C ALA A 278 -9.14 5.98 -3.94
N TYR A 279 -8.37 6.67 -3.09
CA TYR A 279 -7.01 7.05 -3.45
C TYR A 279 -6.03 5.92 -3.19
N ALA A 280 -5.02 5.85 -4.06
CA ALA A 280 -3.83 5.04 -3.89
C ALA A 280 -2.59 5.90 -4.14
N VAL A 281 -1.50 5.61 -3.45
CA VAL A 281 -0.25 6.37 -3.57
C VAL A 281 0.83 5.52 -4.24
N THR A 282 1.62 6.17 -5.09
CA THR A 282 2.77 5.58 -5.78
C THR A 282 4.07 5.88 -5.02
N ALA A 283 5.17 5.24 -5.42
CA ALA A 283 6.50 5.60 -4.93
C ALA A 283 6.86 7.08 -5.22
N GLY A 284 6.31 7.66 -6.29
CA GLY A 284 6.46 9.08 -6.64
C GLY A 284 5.92 10.02 -5.56
N PHE A 285 4.84 9.63 -4.89
CA PHE A 285 4.30 10.39 -3.77
C PHE A 285 5.32 10.53 -2.63
N PHE A 286 5.90 9.44 -2.18
CA PHE A 286 6.89 9.46 -1.08
C PHE A 286 8.16 10.22 -1.48
N ARG A 287 8.65 10.06 -2.72
CA ARG A 287 9.79 10.84 -3.23
C ARG A 287 9.51 12.35 -3.23
N ALA A 288 8.31 12.75 -3.66
CA ALA A 288 7.93 14.16 -3.66
C ALA A 288 7.77 14.70 -2.24
N ALA A 289 7.17 13.94 -1.33
CA ALA A 289 7.03 14.32 0.07
C ALA A 289 8.39 14.44 0.77
N TYR A 290 9.35 13.58 0.46
CA TYR A 290 10.72 13.67 0.93
C TYR A 290 11.43 14.94 0.39
N ARG A 291 11.40 15.17 -0.91
CA ARG A 291 12.01 16.35 -1.55
C ARG A 291 11.44 17.68 -1.04
N SER A 292 10.16 17.73 -0.73
CA SER A 292 9.51 18.92 -0.16
C SER A 292 9.78 19.11 1.33
N GLY A 293 10.46 18.19 2.00
CA GLY A 293 10.69 18.17 3.45
C GLY A 293 9.47 17.81 4.27
N ALA A 294 8.39 17.34 3.64
CA ALA A 294 7.23 16.80 4.34
C ALA A 294 7.53 15.43 4.97
N LEU A 295 8.41 14.65 4.37
CA LEU A 295 9.08 13.49 4.97
C LEU A 295 10.55 13.81 5.14
N LYS A 296 11.15 13.42 6.26
CA LYS A 296 12.56 13.66 6.59
C LYS A 296 13.29 12.33 6.63
N ASP A 297 14.62 12.38 6.45
CA ASP A 297 15.49 11.27 6.85
C ASP A 297 15.45 11.12 8.37
N THR A 298 15.20 9.92 8.83
CA THR A 298 15.28 9.53 10.24
C THR A 298 16.51 8.69 10.47
#